data_d6d900d962c13e13029f83970ee315e7
#
_entry.id   d6d900d962c13e13029f83970ee315e7
#
_cell.length_a   1.000
_cell.length_b   1.000
_cell.length_c   1.000
_cell.angle_alpha   90.00
_cell.angle_beta   90.00
_cell.angle_gamma   90.00
#
_symmetry.space_group_name_H-M   'P 1'
#
loop_
_entity.id
_entity.type
_entity.pdbx_description
1 polymer ?
#
loop_
_entity_poly.entity_id
_entity_poly.type
_entity_poly.pdbx_seq_one_letter_code
_entity_poly.pdbx_strand_id
1 'polypeptide(L)'
;MSDRKGGEWQFFCDSDFAGNTEEQNRMRSQNGFIATCDGAPVLYGSKVSSVAFAHPDIGESHADVSSGANEIYAAGNATHECLHLSYIADEAGIDFPKPIPLQMDNSTAESFAKNNAKKTKLKHIDARQEWVKVLRDKSILVPVHVPTKLNLADMFTKILTVPEFIRLRNMIMVQPHS
;
A
#
# COMPACT_ATOMS: atom_id res chain seq x y z
N MET A 1 17.37 31.78 -9.49
CA MET A 1 16.96 30.36 -9.45
C MET A 1 15.97 30.28 -8.30
N SER A 2 14.69 30.10 -8.59
CA SER A 2 13.65 30.02 -7.56
C SER A 2 13.82 28.73 -6.79
N ASP A 3 13.92 28.82 -5.45
CA ASP A 3 13.78 27.67 -4.54
C ASP A 3 12.42 27.02 -4.81
N ARG A 4 12.39 26.00 -5.64
CA ARG A 4 11.22 25.12 -5.76
C ARG A 4 11.18 24.30 -4.49
N LYS A 5 10.40 24.76 -3.51
CA LYS A 5 10.05 23.90 -2.37
C LYS A 5 9.31 22.71 -2.95
N GLY A 6 9.90 21.52 -2.83
CA GLY A 6 9.20 20.28 -3.11
C GLY A 6 7.96 20.20 -2.22
N GLY A 7 6.83 19.73 -2.78
CA GLY A 7 5.62 19.52 -1.99
C GLY A 7 5.83 18.42 -0.93
N GLU A 8 4.97 18.41 0.09
CA GLU A 8 4.94 17.34 1.09
C GLU A 8 4.30 16.09 0.51
N TRP A 9 5.14 15.09 0.23
CA TRP A 9 4.69 13.82 -0.32
C TRP A 9 4.35 12.81 0.77
N GLN A 10 3.22 12.11 0.59
CA GLN A 10 2.83 11.01 1.46
C GLN A 10 2.39 9.83 0.60
N PHE A 11 2.74 8.61 1.01
CA PHE A 11 2.45 7.37 0.28
C PHE A 11 1.89 6.35 1.26
N PHE A 12 0.72 5.81 0.96
CA PHE A 12 0.03 4.84 1.81
C PHE A 12 -0.27 3.58 1.04
N CYS A 13 -0.20 2.44 1.71
CA CYS A 13 -0.73 1.19 1.20
C CYS A 13 -1.50 0.43 2.28
N ASP A 14 -2.42 -0.39 1.84
CA ASP A 14 -3.24 -1.26 2.67
C ASP A 14 -3.67 -2.49 1.88
N SER A 15 -4.06 -3.52 2.61
CA SER A 15 -4.62 -4.75 2.08
C SER A 15 -5.73 -5.25 2.99
N ASP A 16 -6.93 -5.43 2.43
CA ASP A 16 -8.01 -6.11 3.11
C ASP A 16 -8.05 -7.59 2.68
N PHE A 17 -7.75 -8.47 3.64
CA PHE A 17 -7.69 -9.89 3.40
C PHE A 17 -9.10 -10.47 3.29
N ALA A 18 -9.40 -11.11 2.15
CA ALA A 18 -10.68 -11.77 1.87
C ALA A 18 -11.93 -10.89 2.10
N GLY A 19 -11.76 -9.55 2.20
CA GLY A 19 -12.86 -8.61 2.42
C GLY A 19 -13.79 -8.42 1.23
N ASN A 20 -13.44 -8.96 0.06
CA ASN A 20 -14.27 -8.85 -1.12
C ASN A 20 -15.45 -9.84 -1.04
N THR A 21 -16.66 -9.30 -0.85
CA THR A 21 -17.91 -10.06 -0.70
C THR A 21 -18.57 -10.41 -2.03
N GLU A 22 -18.06 -9.91 -3.15
CA GLU A 22 -18.60 -10.27 -4.47
C GLU A 22 -18.38 -11.75 -4.75
N GLU A 23 -19.39 -12.43 -5.26
CA GLU A 23 -19.40 -13.88 -5.46
C GLU A 23 -18.27 -14.36 -6.38
N GLN A 24 -17.89 -13.54 -7.37
CA GLN A 24 -16.80 -13.81 -8.31
C GLN A 24 -15.40 -13.64 -7.70
N ASN A 25 -15.29 -12.89 -6.61
CA ASN A 25 -14.03 -12.50 -5.98
C ASN A 25 -13.89 -13.03 -4.55
N ARG A 26 -14.79 -13.94 -4.13
CA ARG A 26 -14.71 -14.56 -2.82
C ARG A 26 -13.29 -15.05 -2.53
N MET A 27 -12.78 -14.74 -1.34
CA MET A 27 -11.47 -15.13 -0.86
C MET A 27 -10.29 -14.45 -1.59
N ARG A 28 -10.53 -13.39 -2.35
CA ARG A 28 -9.47 -12.55 -2.88
C ARG A 28 -9.35 -11.30 -2.03
N SER A 29 -8.12 -10.87 -1.88
CA SER A 29 -7.81 -9.67 -1.12
C SER A 29 -7.91 -8.43 -2.00
N GLN A 30 -8.33 -7.33 -1.40
CA GLN A 30 -8.33 -6.02 -2.01
C GLN A 30 -7.06 -5.29 -1.62
N ASN A 31 -6.29 -4.81 -2.57
CA ASN A 31 -5.08 -4.02 -2.36
C ASN A 31 -5.33 -2.58 -2.76
N GLY A 32 -4.96 -1.66 -1.92
CA GLY A 32 -5.14 -0.24 -2.14
C GLY A 32 -3.85 0.54 -1.90
N PHE A 33 -3.72 1.64 -2.63
CA PHE A 33 -2.65 2.59 -2.40
C PHE A 33 -3.10 4.01 -2.77
N ILE A 34 -2.44 4.99 -2.17
CA ILE A 34 -2.60 6.40 -2.52
C ILE A 34 -1.28 7.14 -2.28
N ALA A 35 -0.93 8.01 -3.22
CA ALA A 35 0.11 9.01 -3.09
C ALA A 35 -0.52 10.40 -3.10
N THR A 36 -0.13 11.25 -2.17
CA THR A 36 -0.56 12.63 -2.08
C THR A 36 0.64 13.58 -2.16
N CYS A 37 0.42 14.78 -2.66
CA CYS A 37 1.37 15.89 -2.62
C CYS A 37 0.65 17.12 -2.08
N ASP A 38 1.16 17.70 -1.01
CA ASP A 38 0.51 18.80 -0.28
C ASP A 38 -0.96 18.48 0.10
N GLY A 39 -1.22 17.24 0.49
CA GLY A 39 -2.55 16.74 0.84
C GLY A 39 -3.47 16.44 -0.35
N ALA A 40 -3.12 16.82 -1.58
CA ALA A 40 -3.89 16.50 -2.77
C ALA A 40 -3.53 15.11 -3.31
N PRO A 41 -4.51 14.26 -3.69
CA PRO A 41 -4.24 12.97 -4.28
C PRO A 41 -3.64 13.11 -5.68
N VAL A 42 -2.50 12.49 -5.91
CA VAL A 42 -1.78 12.51 -7.20
C VAL A 42 -1.91 11.17 -7.92
N LEU A 43 -1.85 10.09 -7.18
CA LEU A 43 -1.94 8.74 -7.71
C LEU A 43 -2.65 7.84 -6.70
N TYR A 44 -3.60 7.06 -7.15
CA TYR A 44 -4.32 6.12 -6.28
C TYR A 44 -4.81 4.91 -7.07
N GLY A 45 -5.06 3.83 -6.38
CA GLY A 45 -5.59 2.62 -7.00
C GLY A 45 -6.17 1.65 -5.99
N SER A 46 -7.10 0.85 -6.52
CA SER A 46 -7.74 -0.25 -5.81
C SER A 46 -7.78 -1.45 -6.75
N LYS A 47 -7.25 -2.59 -6.33
CA LYS A 47 -7.13 -3.77 -7.18
C LYS A 47 -7.39 -5.04 -6.39
N VAL A 48 -8.27 -5.88 -6.92
CA VAL A 48 -8.44 -7.24 -6.42
C VAL A 48 -7.17 -8.05 -6.72
N SER A 49 -6.67 -8.76 -5.72
CA SER A 49 -5.53 -9.66 -5.91
C SER A 49 -5.83 -10.72 -6.95
N SER A 50 -4.90 -10.95 -7.87
CA SER A 50 -4.99 -12.06 -8.82
C SER A 50 -4.81 -13.43 -8.16
N VAL A 51 -4.34 -13.45 -6.92
CA VAL A 51 -4.07 -14.66 -6.15
C VAL A 51 -5.22 -14.92 -5.19
N ALA A 52 -5.88 -16.06 -5.33
CA ALA A 52 -6.78 -16.58 -4.32
C ALA A 52 -5.94 -17.27 -3.24
N PHE A 53 -6.00 -16.75 -2.01
CA PHE A 53 -5.21 -17.29 -0.89
C PHE A 53 -5.90 -18.42 -0.13
N ALA A 54 -7.17 -18.67 -0.40
CA ALA A 54 -7.91 -19.77 0.19
C ALA A 54 -8.69 -20.51 -0.90
N HIS A 55 -8.68 -21.84 -0.82
CA HIS A 55 -9.52 -22.71 -1.64
C HIS A 55 -10.55 -23.37 -0.73
N PRO A 56 -11.85 -23.36 -1.08
CA PRO A 56 -12.91 -23.88 -0.21
C PRO A 56 -12.71 -25.34 0.21
N ASP A 57 -11.98 -26.12 -0.59
CA ASP A 57 -11.76 -27.56 -0.35
C ASP A 57 -10.46 -27.88 0.41
N ILE A 58 -9.64 -26.89 0.76
CA ILE A 58 -8.30 -27.13 1.34
C ILE A 58 -8.22 -26.82 2.84
N GLY A 59 -9.30 -26.36 3.46
CA GLY A 59 -9.39 -26.13 4.91
C GLY A 59 -8.58 -24.93 5.44
N GLU A 60 -8.80 -24.63 6.69
CA GLU A 60 -8.32 -23.41 7.39
C GLU A 60 -6.79 -23.27 7.55
N SER A 61 -6.00 -24.29 7.22
CA SER A 61 -4.55 -24.29 7.47
C SER A 61 -3.73 -23.32 6.60
N HIS A 62 -4.35 -22.66 5.64
CA HIS A 62 -3.69 -21.66 4.78
C HIS A 62 -4.01 -20.20 5.15
N ALA A 63 -4.92 -19.96 6.09
CA ALA A 63 -5.29 -18.62 6.51
C ALA A 63 -4.11 -17.86 7.14
N ASP A 64 -3.29 -18.54 7.94
CA ASP A 64 -2.13 -17.92 8.60
C ASP A 64 -0.99 -17.51 7.65
N VAL A 65 -0.91 -18.17 6.48
CA VAL A 65 0.10 -17.84 5.46
C VAL A 65 -0.34 -16.63 4.65
N SER A 66 -1.62 -16.28 4.68
CA SER A 66 -2.28 -15.45 3.70
C SER A 66 -2.27 -13.95 4.04
N SER A 67 -2.43 -13.56 5.31
CA SER A 67 -2.50 -12.15 5.70
C SER A 67 -1.17 -11.43 5.44
N GLY A 68 -0.07 -11.91 6.03
CA GLY A 68 1.23 -11.27 5.86
C GLY A 68 1.75 -11.30 4.42
N ALA A 69 1.48 -12.38 3.66
CA ALA A 69 1.86 -12.46 2.26
C ALA A 69 1.10 -11.44 1.40
N ASN A 70 -0.16 -11.20 1.73
CA ASN A 70 -1.00 -10.27 0.99
C ASN A 70 -0.63 -8.81 1.28
N GLU A 71 -0.31 -8.50 2.53
CA GLU A 71 0.21 -7.18 2.92
C GLU A 71 1.49 -6.84 2.16
N ILE A 72 2.43 -7.80 2.05
CA ILE A 72 3.66 -7.62 1.28
C ILE A 72 3.35 -7.49 -0.22
N TYR A 73 2.35 -8.20 -0.72
CA TYR A 73 1.91 -8.06 -2.10
C TYR A 73 1.34 -6.66 -2.38
N ALA A 74 0.52 -6.13 -1.46
CA ALA A 74 -0.01 -4.77 -1.55
C ALA A 74 1.11 -3.72 -1.51
N ALA A 75 2.05 -3.86 -0.57
CA ALA A 75 3.20 -2.99 -0.48
C ALA A 75 4.09 -3.04 -1.74
N GLY A 76 4.26 -4.24 -2.33
CA GLY A 76 4.97 -4.38 -3.60
C GLY A 76 4.28 -3.66 -4.76
N ASN A 77 2.95 -3.73 -4.84
CA ASN A 77 2.19 -2.98 -5.84
C ASN A 77 2.33 -1.47 -5.64
N ALA A 78 2.11 -0.99 -4.41
CA ALA A 78 2.26 0.42 -4.08
C ALA A 78 3.67 0.93 -4.39
N THR A 79 4.71 0.15 -4.05
CA THR A 79 6.10 0.51 -4.33
C THR A 79 6.37 0.64 -5.82
N HIS A 80 5.83 -0.26 -6.64
CA HIS A 80 5.96 -0.18 -8.11
C HIS A 80 5.38 1.13 -8.65
N GLU A 81 4.18 1.50 -8.18
CA GLU A 81 3.52 2.73 -8.60
C GLU A 81 4.26 3.98 -8.09
N CYS A 82 4.77 3.95 -6.86
CA CYS A 82 5.57 5.04 -6.31
C CYS A 82 6.90 5.24 -7.08
N LEU A 83 7.56 4.15 -7.50
CA LEU A 83 8.75 4.23 -8.34
C LEU A 83 8.44 4.83 -9.71
N HIS A 84 7.32 4.42 -10.32
CA HIS A 84 6.89 5.01 -11.58
C HIS A 84 6.65 6.52 -11.43
N LEU A 85 5.95 6.93 -10.37
CA LEU A 85 5.73 8.34 -10.04
C LEU A 85 7.05 9.09 -9.80
N SER A 86 8.06 8.45 -9.17
CA SER A 86 9.37 9.07 -8.97
C SER A 86 10.10 9.38 -10.27
N TYR A 87 9.99 8.51 -11.28
CA TYR A 87 10.57 8.77 -12.60
C TYR A 87 9.87 9.95 -13.30
N ILE A 88 8.54 10.03 -13.22
CA ILE A 88 7.78 11.15 -13.76
C ILE A 88 8.18 12.46 -13.08
N ALA A 89 8.31 12.45 -11.75
CA ALA A 89 8.74 13.60 -10.97
C ALA A 89 10.17 14.06 -11.34
N ASP A 90 11.09 13.11 -11.48
CA ASP A 90 12.48 13.39 -11.90
C ASP A 90 12.50 14.03 -13.31
N GLU A 91 11.76 13.51 -14.28
CA GLU A 91 11.66 14.08 -15.63
C GLU A 91 11.01 15.46 -15.63
N ALA A 92 10.02 15.68 -14.76
CA ALA A 92 9.34 16.97 -14.62
C ALA A 92 10.14 18.00 -13.81
N GLY A 93 11.27 17.60 -13.19
CA GLY A 93 12.06 18.45 -12.31
C GLY A 93 11.34 18.80 -11.01
N ILE A 94 10.50 17.90 -10.52
CA ILE A 94 9.78 18.01 -9.25
C ILE A 94 10.58 17.26 -8.19
N ASP A 95 10.80 17.89 -7.03
CA ASP A 95 11.45 17.22 -5.91
C ASP A 95 10.58 16.07 -5.40
N PHE A 96 11.19 14.89 -5.32
CA PHE A 96 10.54 13.66 -4.87
C PHE A 96 11.36 13.02 -3.74
N PRO A 97 10.74 12.52 -2.66
CA PRO A 97 11.47 11.99 -1.52
C PRO A 97 12.24 10.72 -1.87
N LYS A 98 13.50 10.70 -1.47
CA LYS A 98 14.41 9.54 -1.60
C LYS A 98 15.16 9.35 -0.28
N PRO A 99 14.91 8.28 0.47
CA PRO A 99 14.03 7.13 0.17
C PRO A 99 12.54 7.49 0.18
N ILE A 100 11.73 6.66 -0.51
CA ILE A 100 10.27 6.82 -0.55
C ILE A 100 9.70 6.33 0.79
N PRO A 101 9.02 7.17 1.59
CA PRO A 101 8.41 6.76 2.86
C PRO A 101 7.05 6.10 2.61
N LEU A 102 7.00 4.76 2.54
CA LEU A 102 5.74 4.04 2.35
C LEU A 102 5.07 3.78 3.70
N GLN A 103 3.94 4.44 3.91
CA GLN A 103 3.14 4.33 5.12
C GLN A 103 2.23 3.11 5.05
N MET A 104 2.24 2.32 6.11
CA MET A 104 1.49 1.08 6.24
C MET A 104 1.13 0.81 7.70
N ASP A 105 0.21 -0.11 7.95
CA ASP A 105 -0.13 -0.48 9.31
C ASP A 105 1.03 -1.18 10.06
N ASN A 106 0.84 -1.42 11.36
CA ASN A 106 1.89 -1.91 12.24
C ASN A 106 2.38 -3.31 11.84
N SER A 107 1.48 -4.21 11.50
CA SER A 107 1.83 -5.60 11.19
C SER A 107 2.69 -5.69 9.93
N THR A 108 2.31 -4.95 8.91
CA THR A 108 3.05 -4.87 7.66
C THR A 108 4.41 -4.20 7.85
N ALA A 109 4.45 -3.06 8.54
CA ALA A 109 5.69 -2.35 8.82
C ALA A 109 6.67 -3.20 9.65
N GLU A 110 6.17 -3.92 10.65
CA GLU A 110 6.99 -4.85 11.44
C GLU A 110 7.49 -6.04 10.62
N SER A 111 6.66 -6.61 9.76
CA SER A 111 7.05 -7.72 8.88
C SER A 111 8.18 -7.32 7.94
N PHE A 112 8.11 -6.10 7.42
CA PHE A 112 9.18 -5.50 6.64
C PHE A 112 10.47 -5.28 7.44
N ALA A 113 10.35 -4.75 8.66
CA ALA A 113 11.50 -4.44 9.51
C ALA A 113 12.24 -5.71 9.97
N LYS A 114 11.50 -6.75 10.34
CA LYS A 114 12.05 -7.97 10.95
C LYS A 114 12.68 -8.96 9.97
N ASN A 115 12.60 -8.74 8.66
CA ASN A 115 13.13 -9.67 7.64
C ASN A 115 12.52 -11.10 7.70
N ASN A 116 11.43 -11.28 8.43
CA ASN A 116 10.86 -12.57 8.81
C ASN A 116 9.75 -13.06 7.89
N ALA A 117 9.73 -12.63 6.63
CA ALA A 117 8.79 -13.19 5.68
C ALA A 117 9.08 -14.68 5.53
N LYS A 118 8.22 -15.52 6.11
CA LYS A 118 8.28 -16.97 5.89
C LYS A 118 8.20 -17.23 4.39
N LYS A 119 9.12 -18.04 3.86
CA LYS A 119 9.04 -18.47 2.47
C LYS A 119 7.70 -19.17 2.24
N THR A 120 6.96 -18.72 1.27
CA THR A 120 5.69 -19.31 0.90
C THR A 120 5.91 -20.38 -0.16
N LYS A 121 4.91 -21.24 -0.40
CA LYS A 121 4.94 -22.16 -1.54
C LYS A 121 4.69 -21.47 -2.89
N LEU A 122 4.45 -20.17 -2.85
CA LEU A 122 4.06 -19.35 -4.00
C LEU A 122 5.26 -18.49 -4.48
N LYS A 123 6.02 -19.01 -5.42
CA LYS A 123 7.27 -18.39 -5.93
C LYS A 123 7.13 -16.94 -6.36
N HIS A 124 5.98 -16.54 -6.91
CA HIS A 124 5.75 -15.16 -7.34
C HIS A 124 5.56 -14.19 -6.16
N ILE A 125 5.06 -14.66 -5.03
CA ILE A 125 4.97 -13.88 -3.78
C ILE A 125 6.37 -13.74 -3.21
N ASP A 126 7.14 -14.83 -3.15
CA ASP A 126 8.51 -14.81 -2.66
C ASP A 126 9.40 -13.87 -3.48
N ALA A 127 9.26 -13.86 -4.81
CA ALA A 127 10.00 -12.96 -5.69
C ALA A 127 9.65 -11.47 -5.44
N ARG A 128 8.38 -11.17 -5.20
CA ARG A 128 7.94 -9.79 -4.90
C ARG A 128 8.39 -9.34 -3.50
N GLN A 129 8.32 -10.23 -2.53
CA GLN A 129 8.87 -9.96 -1.19
C GLN A 129 10.37 -9.65 -1.26
N GLU A 130 11.11 -10.47 -2.00
CA GLU A 130 12.54 -10.28 -2.17
C GLU A 130 12.86 -8.97 -2.87
N TRP A 131 12.11 -8.60 -3.90
CA TRP A 131 12.27 -7.32 -4.58
C TRP A 131 12.05 -6.13 -3.64
N VAL A 132 11.00 -6.13 -2.83
CA VAL A 132 10.73 -5.06 -1.87
C VAL A 132 11.83 -4.97 -0.81
N LYS A 133 12.36 -6.10 -0.34
CA LYS A 133 13.53 -6.13 0.56
C LYS A 133 14.75 -5.49 -0.08
N VAL A 134 15.05 -5.84 -1.34
CA VAL A 134 16.15 -5.23 -2.08
C VAL A 134 16.01 -3.71 -2.16
N LEU A 135 14.81 -3.20 -2.40
CA LEU A 135 14.56 -1.75 -2.45
C LEU A 135 14.78 -1.08 -1.09
N ARG A 136 14.36 -1.73 0.00
CA ARG A 136 14.63 -1.26 1.37
C ARG A 136 16.13 -1.27 1.67
N ASP A 137 16.82 -2.38 1.40
CA ASP A 137 18.24 -2.54 1.71
C ASP A 137 19.11 -1.57 0.90
N LYS A 138 18.64 -1.16 -0.29
CA LYS A 138 19.24 -0.09 -1.10
C LYS A 138 18.79 1.32 -0.69
N SER A 139 18.03 1.46 0.38
CA SER A 139 17.49 2.75 0.83
C SER A 139 16.71 3.49 -0.26
N ILE A 140 16.00 2.76 -1.12
CA ILE A 140 15.08 3.34 -2.12
C ILE A 140 13.70 3.53 -1.49
N LEU A 141 13.32 2.60 -0.60
CA LEU A 141 12.05 2.58 0.12
C LEU A 141 12.33 2.49 1.62
N VAL A 142 11.55 3.21 2.41
CA VAL A 142 11.52 3.05 3.87
C VAL A 142 10.09 2.79 4.33
N PRO A 143 9.81 1.66 5.00
CA PRO A 143 8.51 1.39 5.60
C PRO A 143 8.31 2.31 6.81
N VAL A 144 7.14 2.96 6.88
CA VAL A 144 6.76 3.85 7.97
C VAL A 144 5.45 3.37 8.57
N HIS A 145 5.43 3.17 9.89
CA HIS A 145 4.18 2.83 10.56
C HIS A 145 3.24 4.04 10.62
N VAL A 146 1.99 3.81 10.26
CA VAL A 146 0.89 4.76 10.45
C VAL A 146 -0.23 4.11 11.27
N PRO A 147 -0.83 4.81 12.23
CA PRO A 147 -2.03 4.32 12.91
C PRO A 147 -3.15 4.04 11.89
N THR A 148 -3.85 2.91 12.02
CA THR A 148 -4.93 2.48 11.09
C THR A 148 -5.93 3.60 10.79
N LYS A 149 -6.31 4.38 11.82
CA LYS A 149 -7.22 5.52 11.61
C LYS A 149 -6.70 6.60 10.67
N LEU A 150 -5.41 6.65 10.43
CA LEU A 150 -4.76 7.65 9.56
C LEU A 150 -4.31 7.05 8.23
N ASN A 151 -4.50 5.76 8.01
CA ASN A 151 -4.15 5.12 6.75
C ASN A 151 -5.17 5.50 5.67
N LEU A 152 -4.78 6.39 4.77
CA LEU A 152 -5.63 6.82 3.66
C LEU A 152 -5.95 5.70 2.67
N ALA A 153 -5.13 4.65 2.61
CA ALA A 153 -5.34 3.53 1.72
C ALA A 153 -6.55 2.65 2.12
N ASP A 154 -7.04 2.76 3.37
CA ASP A 154 -8.25 2.08 3.83
C ASP A 154 -9.48 2.38 2.97
N MET A 155 -9.55 3.59 2.39
CA MET A 155 -10.65 3.96 1.48
C MET A 155 -10.69 3.12 0.19
N PHE A 156 -9.61 2.46 -0.15
CA PHE A 156 -9.46 1.70 -1.40
C PHE A 156 -9.48 0.18 -1.18
N THR A 157 -9.57 -0.25 0.08
CA THR A 157 -9.51 -1.67 0.45
C THR A 157 -10.72 -2.14 1.25
N LYS A 158 -11.29 -1.28 2.08
CA LYS A 158 -12.30 -1.64 3.08
C LYS A 158 -13.66 -0.98 2.81
N ILE A 159 -14.73 -1.67 3.18
CA ILE A 159 -16.06 -1.06 3.28
C ILE A 159 -16.09 -0.26 4.59
N LEU A 160 -15.93 1.05 4.48
CA LEU A 160 -15.90 1.96 5.61
C LEU A 160 -17.31 2.40 6.02
N THR A 161 -17.47 2.71 7.29
CA THR A 161 -18.65 3.45 7.74
C THR A 161 -18.67 4.86 7.15
N VAL A 162 -19.85 5.46 7.00
CA VAL A 162 -19.97 6.81 6.44
C VAL A 162 -19.13 7.85 7.19
N PRO A 163 -19.08 7.88 8.55
CA PRO A 163 -18.22 8.80 9.28
C PRO A 163 -16.73 8.59 9.01
N GLU A 164 -16.27 7.34 8.93
CA GLU A 164 -14.87 7.01 8.64
C GLU A 164 -14.46 7.43 7.24
N PHE A 165 -15.31 7.11 6.24
CA PHE A 165 -15.08 7.53 4.87
C PHE A 165 -15.00 9.05 4.75
N ILE A 166 -15.94 9.80 5.35
CA ILE A 166 -15.95 11.27 5.33
C ILE A 166 -14.68 11.81 5.97
N ARG A 167 -14.24 11.24 7.09
CA ARG A 167 -13.02 11.65 7.79
C ARG A 167 -11.78 11.51 6.89
N LEU A 168 -11.57 10.32 6.30
CA LEU A 168 -10.40 10.08 5.43
C LEU A 168 -10.48 10.91 4.14
N ARG A 169 -11.65 11.01 3.53
CA ARG A 169 -11.88 11.85 2.35
C ARG A 169 -11.51 13.31 2.63
N ASN A 170 -11.89 13.86 3.78
CA ASN A 170 -11.60 15.24 4.13
C ASN A 170 -10.11 15.49 4.37
N MET A 171 -9.30 14.46 4.58
CA MET A 171 -7.85 14.59 4.70
C MET A 171 -7.15 14.79 3.34
N ILE A 172 -7.81 14.38 2.24
CA ILE A 172 -7.25 14.45 0.88
C ILE A 172 -7.98 15.45 -0.03
N MET A 173 -9.11 15.97 0.41
CA MET A 173 -9.87 16.97 -0.32
C MET A 173 -9.48 18.35 0.18
N VAL A 174 -8.91 19.15 -0.69
CA VAL A 174 -8.69 20.58 -0.39
C VAL A 174 -10.05 21.21 -0.09
N GLN A 175 -10.27 21.65 1.14
CA GLN A 175 -11.46 22.41 1.48
C GLN A 175 -11.43 23.70 0.66
N PRO A 176 -12.48 24.06 -0.08
CA PRO A 176 -12.54 25.34 -0.73
C PRO A 176 -12.41 26.42 0.38
N HIS A 177 -11.44 27.31 0.19
CA HIS A 177 -11.33 28.45 1.08
C HIS A 177 -12.65 29.24 1.03
N SER A 178 -13.36 29.24 2.14
CA SER A 178 -14.58 30.05 2.36
C SER A 178 -14.23 31.53 2.43
#